data_99027984c4bbb61387a42b585bdcec3a
#
_entry.id   99027984c4bbb61387a42b585bdcec3a
#
_cell.length_a   1.000
_cell.length_b   1.000
_cell.length_c   1.000
_cell.angle_alpha   90.00
_cell.angle_beta   90.00
_cell.angle_gamma   90.00
#
_symmetry.space_group_name_H-M   'P 1'
#
loop_
_entity.id
_entity.type
_entity.pdbx_description
1 polymer ?
#
loop_
_entity_poly.entity_id
_entity_poly.type
_entity_poly.pdbx_seq_one_letter_code
_entity_poly.pdbx_strand_id
1 'polypeptide(L)'
;MDVPFLLSEAQMRRIEPFFPLSHGVPRVDDRRIVSGIIYVIKHGLMWRDAPKDYGPHKTIYNRFIRWSRLGVFNRIFAELAGKAGEPDRIMIDATHLKAHRTAASLFKRGALSRCIGRTKGGLNSKLHAVCDGLGRPIMMLLTEGQMSDHKGAFLLLSALPNAKELLADKGYDSDWFRAALVERGITPCIPPRSNRKVQYHYDKALYRQRHKIENVFGRIKDWRRVATRYDRCAHTFMSAISIAATCCYWL
;
A
#
# COMPACT_ATOMS: atom_id res chain seq x y z
N MET A 1 32.24 -6.96 4.76
CA MET A 1 31.33 -5.84 4.43
C MET A 1 30.18 -6.43 3.64
N ASP A 2 28.96 -6.35 4.17
CA ASP A 2 27.79 -6.85 3.43
C ASP A 2 27.64 -6.05 2.14
N VAL A 3 27.55 -6.78 1.02
CA VAL A 3 27.30 -6.16 -0.30
C VAL A 3 25.95 -5.45 -0.21
N PRO A 4 25.87 -4.14 -0.52
CA PRO A 4 24.62 -3.42 -0.42
C PRO A 4 23.57 -4.04 -1.36
N PHE A 5 22.31 -4.15 -0.88
CA PHE A 5 21.21 -4.65 -1.70
C PHE A 5 21.11 -3.90 -3.02
N LEU A 6 21.08 -4.62 -4.12
CA LEU A 6 20.88 -4.07 -5.44
C LEU A 6 19.77 -4.85 -6.16
N LEU A 7 18.80 -4.14 -6.76
CA LEU A 7 17.83 -4.78 -7.65
C LEU A 7 18.57 -5.56 -8.75
N SER A 8 18.08 -6.75 -9.09
CA SER A 8 18.61 -7.45 -10.26
C SER A 8 18.30 -6.68 -11.55
N GLU A 9 19.04 -6.94 -12.60
CA GLU A 9 18.74 -6.33 -13.92
C GLU A 9 17.36 -6.74 -14.43
N ALA A 10 16.96 -7.98 -14.17
CA ALA A 10 15.63 -8.48 -14.53
C ALA A 10 14.52 -7.71 -13.80
N GLN A 11 14.69 -7.44 -12.50
CA GLN A 11 13.76 -6.63 -11.72
C GLN A 11 13.73 -5.19 -12.23
N MET A 12 14.90 -4.60 -12.50
CA MET A 12 14.98 -3.22 -13.02
C MET A 12 14.29 -3.07 -14.37
N ARG A 13 14.53 -3.99 -15.33
CA ARG A 13 13.85 -3.99 -16.65
C ARG A 13 12.33 -3.97 -16.55
N ARG A 14 11.75 -4.55 -15.50
CA ARG A 14 10.29 -4.57 -15.30
C ARG A 14 9.73 -3.22 -14.88
N ILE A 15 10.51 -2.39 -14.23
CA ILE A 15 10.07 -1.10 -13.67
C ILE A 15 10.66 0.12 -14.39
N GLU A 16 11.73 -0.06 -15.13
CA GLU A 16 12.43 1.02 -15.85
C GLU A 16 11.52 1.87 -16.76
N PRO A 17 10.57 1.28 -17.52
CA PRO A 17 9.71 2.06 -18.42
C PRO A 17 8.82 3.11 -17.72
N PHE A 18 8.63 3.00 -16.41
CA PHE A 18 7.78 3.92 -15.64
C PHE A 18 8.51 5.19 -15.19
N PHE A 19 9.84 5.19 -15.24
CA PHE A 19 10.59 6.37 -14.84
C PHE A 19 10.61 7.41 -15.96
N PRO A 20 10.46 8.71 -15.60
CA PRO A 20 10.51 9.76 -16.61
C PRO A 20 11.89 9.79 -17.30
N LEU A 21 11.91 10.08 -18.58
CA LEU A 21 13.15 10.25 -19.33
C LEU A 21 14.02 11.38 -18.75
N SER A 22 15.35 11.27 -18.93
CA SER A 22 16.24 12.36 -18.60
C SER A 22 16.17 13.45 -19.67
N HIS A 23 16.12 14.71 -19.25
CA HIS A 23 16.26 15.84 -20.13
C HIS A 23 17.67 16.42 -19.93
N GLY A 24 18.47 16.48 -20.98
CA GLY A 24 19.82 17.03 -20.96
C GLY A 24 20.86 16.05 -20.38
N VAL A 25 21.50 16.42 -19.25
CA VAL A 25 22.59 15.64 -18.66
C VAL A 25 22.19 14.20 -18.33
N PRO A 26 23.00 13.19 -18.70
CA PRO A 26 22.75 11.79 -18.37
C PRO A 26 22.55 11.61 -16.86
N ARG A 27 21.54 10.80 -16.50
CA ARG A 27 21.26 10.52 -15.10
C ARG A 27 22.28 9.55 -14.52
N VAL A 28 22.54 9.70 -13.21
CA VAL A 28 23.16 8.64 -12.43
C VAL A 28 22.32 7.38 -12.58
N ASP A 29 22.93 6.22 -12.61
CA ASP A 29 22.32 4.90 -12.72
C ASP A 29 21.04 4.77 -11.88
N ASP A 30 19.90 4.70 -12.55
CA ASP A 30 18.58 4.64 -11.91
C ASP A 30 18.43 3.36 -11.06
N ARG A 31 19.02 2.23 -11.48
CA ARG A 31 19.00 0.98 -10.71
C ARG A 31 19.64 1.16 -9.34
N ARG A 32 20.77 1.84 -9.30
CA ARG A 32 21.51 2.14 -8.07
C ARG A 32 20.71 3.06 -7.17
N ILE A 33 20.13 4.12 -7.74
CA ILE A 33 19.29 5.08 -6.98
C ILE A 33 18.02 4.42 -6.44
N VAL A 34 17.30 3.64 -7.25
CA VAL A 34 16.09 2.93 -6.82
C VAL A 34 16.41 1.93 -5.70
N SER A 35 17.52 1.19 -5.83
CA SER A 35 17.98 0.28 -4.77
C SER A 35 18.28 1.01 -3.47
N GLY A 36 18.88 2.20 -3.55
CA GLY A 36 19.10 3.07 -2.39
C GLY A 36 17.80 3.56 -1.75
N ILE A 37 16.80 3.94 -2.56
CA ILE A 37 15.48 4.31 -2.07
C ILE A 37 14.83 3.13 -1.32
N ILE A 38 14.84 1.94 -1.92
CA ILE A 38 14.34 0.70 -1.32
C ILE A 38 15.03 0.43 0.01
N TYR A 39 16.36 0.51 0.05
CA TYR A 39 17.16 0.28 1.24
C TYR A 39 16.79 1.24 2.37
N VAL A 40 16.71 2.55 2.10
CA VAL A 40 16.34 3.56 3.10
C VAL A 40 14.93 3.31 3.66
N ILE A 41 13.95 2.97 2.79
CA ILE A 41 12.57 2.73 3.21
C ILE A 41 12.47 1.45 4.05
N LYS A 42 13.12 0.38 3.62
CA LYS A 42 13.12 -0.92 4.30
C LYS A 42 13.74 -0.82 5.69
N HIS A 43 14.90 -0.19 5.81
CA HIS A 43 15.65 -0.11 7.06
C HIS A 43 15.25 1.07 7.96
N GLY A 44 14.39 1.97 7.48
CA GLY A 44 13.91 3.10 8.28
C GLY A 44 14.93 4.21 8.51
N LEU A 45 15.94 4.30 7.64
CA LEU A 45 17.04 5.26 7.80
C LEU A 45 16.58 6.71 7.57
N MET A 46 17.31 7.67 8.16
CA MET A 46 17.26 9.04 7.65
C MET A 46 17.89 9.07 6.26
N TRP A 47 17.36 9.91 5.38
CA TRP A 47 17.89 10.00 4.01
C TRP A 47 19.37 10.33 3.94
N ARG A 48 19.88 11.17 4.89
CA ARG A 48 21.30 11.52 4.99
C ARG A 48 22.22 10.33 5.35
N ASP A 49 21.64 9.30 5.97
CA ASP A 49 22.36 8.10 6.43
C ASP A 49 22.31 6.98 5.37
N ALA A 50 21.82 7.27 4.16
CA ALA A 50 21.85 6.34 3.05
C ALA A 50 23.29 5.93 2.73
N PRO A 51 23.58 4.62 2.54
CA PRO A 51 24.91 4.16 2.16
C PRO A 51 25.43 4.86 0.90
N LYS A 52 26.71 5.26 0.93
CA LYS A 52 27.35 6.00 -0.17
C LYS A 52 27.43 5.17 -1.47
N ASP A 53 27.36 3.87 -1.34
CA ASP A 53 27.33 2.92 -2.47
C ASP A 53 26.17 3.19 -3.43
N TYR A 54 25.04 3.71 -2.94
CA TYR A 54 23.89 4.08 -3.77
C TYR A 54 23.99 5.47 -4.41
N GLY A 55 25.03 6.23 -4.06
CA GLY A 55 25.25 7.60 -4.53
C GLY A 55 24.94 8.66 -3.48
N PRO A 56 25.00 9.95 -3.85
CA PRO A 56 24.74 11.04 -2.92
C PRO A 56 23.33 10.99 -2.33
N HIS A 57 23.21 11.05 -1.01
CA HIS A 57 21.93 10.99 -0.31
C HIS A 57 20.91 12.05 -0.79
N LYS A 58 21.37 13.23 -1.18
CA LYS A 58 20.50 14.29 -1.76
C LYS A 58 19.91 13.85 -3.10
N THR A 59 20.68 13.13 -3.92
CA THR A 59 20.20 12.59 -5.20
C THR A 59 19.12 11.53 -4.96
N ILE A 60 19.37 10.58 -4.04
CA ILE A 60 18.41 9.53 -3.66
C ILE A 60 17.10 10.17 -3.18
N TYR A 61 17.20 11.13 -2.24
CA TYR A 61 16.04 11.82 -1.69
C TYR A 61 15.26 12.60 -2.75
N ASN A 62 15.95 13.42 -3.56
CA ASN A 62 15.29 14.26 -4.56
C ASN A 62 14.60 13.42 -5.65
N ARG A 63 15.18 12.28 -6.04
CA ARG A 63 14.54 11.32 -6.96
C ARG A 63 13.31 10.70 -6.33
N PHE A 64 13.40 10.22 -5.08
CA PHE A 64 12.24 9.68 -4.37
C PHE A 64 11.09 10.70 -4.32
N ILE A 65 11.35 11.94 -3.91
CA ILE A 65 10.33 12.99 -3.83
C ILE A 65 9.74 13.33 -5.20
N ARG A 66 10.59 13.50 -6.22
CA ARG A 66 10.14 13.81 -7.58
C ARG A 66 9.27 12.69 -8.16
N TRP A 67 9.72 11.45 -8.07
CA TRP A 67 9.00 10.30 -8.59
C TRP A 67 7.71 10.01 -7.80
N SER A 68 7.71 10.27 -6.50
CA SER A 68 6.49 10.20 -5.69
C SER A 68 5.45 11.24 -6.13
N ARG A 69 5.86 12.49 -6.38
CA ARG A 69 4.97 13.54 -6.90
C ARG A 69 4.39 13.20 -8.27
N LEU A 70 5.17 12.54 -9.11
CA LEU A 70 4.74 12.07 -10.42
C LEU A 70 3.94 10.76 -10.37
N GLY A 71 3.73 10.16 -9.20
CA GLY A 71 2.99 8.92 -9.02
C GLY A 71 3.67 7.68 -9.59
N VAL A 72 4.98 7.73 -9.88
CA VAL A 72 5.72 6.63 -10.54
C VAL A 72 5.57 5.32 -9.79
N PHE A 73 5.81 5.31 -8.48
CA PHE A 73 5.77 4.08 -7.69
C PHE A 73 4.38 3.47 -7.57
N ASN A 74 3.35 4.32 -7.55
CA ASN A 74 1.96 3.85 -7.54
C ASN A 74 1.58 3.22 -8.90
N ARG A 75 2.05 3.80 -10.02
CA ARG A 75 1.86 3.20 -11.35
C ARG A 75 2.60 1.88 -11.48
N ILE A 76 3.86 1.80 -11.03
CA ILE A 76 4.62 0.53 -11.02
C ILE A 76 3.83 -0.56 -10.29
N PHE A 77 3.34 -0.25 -9.08
CA PHE A 77 2.55 -1.20 -8.31
C PHE A 77 1.29 -1.63 -9.07
N ALA A 78 0.50 -0.68 -9.56
CA ALA A 78 -0.77 -0.96 -10.25
C ALA A 78 -0.57 -1.81 -11.52
N GLU A 79 0.42 -1.48 -12.32
CA GLU A 79 0.73 -2.20 -13.57
C GLU A 79 1.25 -3.62 -13.31
N LEU A 80 2.12 -3.80 -12.33
CA LEU A 80 2.62 -5.13 -12.01
C LEU A 80 1.53 -6.00 -11.38
N ALA A 81 0.67 -5.42 -10.55
CA ALA A 81 -0.48 -6.11 -9.97
C ALA A 81 -1.52 -6.46 -11.05
N GLY A 82 -1.79 -5.56 -12.00
CA GLY A 82 -2.72 -5.79 -13.11
C GLY A 82 -2.32 -6.93 -14.05
N LYS A 83 -1.02 -7.22 -14.17
CA LYS A 83 -0.52 -8.35 -14.97
C LYS A 83 -0.82 -9.73 -14.36
N ALA A 84 -1.30 -9.78 -13.12
CA ALA A 84 -1.67 -11.05 -12.48
C ALA A 84 -2.98 -11.66 -13.01
N GLY A 85 -3.73 -10.93 -13.83
CA GLY A 85 -5.04 -11.34 -14.34
C GLY A 85 -6.19 -11.11 -13.34
N GLU A 86 -7.39 -11.50 -13.73
CA GLU A 86 -8.58 -11.41 -12.87
C GLU A 86 -8.54 -12.49 -11.78
N PRO A 87 -8.67 -12.11 -10.50
CA PRO A 87 -8.66 -13.07 -9.41
C PRO A 87 -10.05 -13.74 -9.24
N ASP A 88 -10.10 -15.05 -9.08
CA ASP A 88 -11.34 -15.73 -8.69
C ASP A 88 -11.88 -15.23 -7.34
N ARG A 89 -10.97 -14.82 -6.46
CA ARG A 89 -11.27 -14.43 -5.08
C ARG A 89 -10.47 -13.22 -4.67
N ILE A 90 -11.12 -12.33 -3.93
CA ILE A 90 -10.47 -11.16 -3.33
C ILE A 90 -10.72 -11.09 -1.83
N MET A 91 -9.80 -10.46 -1.13
CA MET A 91 -9.90 -10.18 0.31
C MET A 91 -9.72 -8.70 0.54
N ILE A 92 -10.57 -8.10 1.39
CA ILE A 92 -10.45 -6.70 1.79
C ILE A 92 -10.24 -6.59 3.30
N ASP A 93 -9.32 -5.74 3.71
CA ASP A 93 -9.08 -5.41 5.12
C ASP A 93 -8.37 -4.06 5.25
N ALA A 94 -8.23 -3.56 6.47
CA ALA A 94 -7.52 -2.31 6.74
C ALA A 94 -6.64 -2.40 7.98
N THR A 95 -5.55 -1.64 7.96
CA THR A 95 -4.62 -1.60 9.08
C THR A 95 -4.18 -0.18 9.39
N HIS A 96 -3.87 0.10 10.66
CA HIS A 96 -3.33 1.37 11.09
C HIS A 96 -1.79 1.38 10.96
N LEU A 97 -1.26 2.50 10.47
CA LEU A 97 0.16 2.79 10.34
C LEU A 97 0.46 4.00 11.23
N LYS A 98 1.32 3.82 12.24
CA LYS A 98 1.67 4.88 13.20
C LYS A 98 2.31 6.07 12.50
N ALA A 99 1.87 7.28 12.82
CA ALA A 99 2.49 8.51 12.33
C ALA A 99 3.38 9.11 13.42
N HIS A 100 4.67 9.28 13.11
CA HIS A 100 5.58 10.00 13.99
C HIS A 100 5.17 11.46 14.08
N ARG A 101 5.45 12.12 15.21
CA ARG A 101 5.12 13.54 15.44
C ARG A 101 5.59 14.47 14.32
N THR A 102 6.73 14.19 13.70
CA THR A 102 7.25 14.98 12.57
C THR A 102 6.39 14.90 11.32
N ALA A 103 5.72 13.78 11.07
CA ALA A 103 4.78 13.64 9.96
C ALA A 103 3.50 14.45 10.15
N ALA A 104 3.13 14.69 11.41
CA ALA A 104 1.94 15.44 11.81
C ALA A 104 2.21 16.93 12.06
N SER A 105 3.47 17.40 11.99
CA SER A 105 3.80 18.80 12.23
C SER A 105 3.06 19.73 11.26
N LEU A 106 2.63 20.90 11.77
CA LEU A 106 1.80 21.85 11.04
C LEU A 106 2.49 22.32 9.74
N PHE A 107 1.74 22.25 8.64
CA PHE A 107 2.06 22.96 7.41
C PHE A 107 1.30 24.29 7.37
N LYS A 108 1.86 25.28 6.68
CA LYS A 108 1.13 26.48 6.29
C LYS A 108 -0.11 26.10 5.45
N ARG A 109 -1.16 26.94 5.50
CA ARG A 109 -2.42 26.75 4.76
C ARG A 109 -2.16 26.39 3.29
N GLY A 110 -2.92 25.43 2.73
CA GLY A 110 -2.81 25.01 1.32
C GLY A 110 -2.00 23.74 1.07
N ALA A 111 -1.54 23.05 2.12
CA ALA A 111 -0.83 21.78 1.94
C ALA A 111 -1.74 20.65 1.45
N LEU A 112 -1.20 19.79 0.57
CA LEU A 112 -1.83 18.56 0.12
C LEU A 112 -2.31 17.71 1.30
N SER A 113 -3.39 16.93 1.09
CA SER A 113 -3.94 16.01 2.11
C SER A 113 -2.84 15.17 2.74
N ARG A 114 -2.89 15.03 4.05
CA ARG A 114 -1.92 14.24 4.82
C ARG A 114 -2.38 12.82 5.07
N CYS A 115 -3.69 12.58 5.05
CA CYS A 115 -4.28 11.32 5.49
C CYS A 115 -3.72 10.88 6.86
N ILE A 116 -3.66 11.78 7.82
CA ILE A 116 -3.29 11.52 9.22
C ILE A 116 -4.47 11.95 10.10
N GLY A 117 -4.90 11.04 10.96
CA GLY A 117 -5.95 11.30 11.94
C GLY A 117 -5.58 10.80 13.32
N ARG A 118 -6.39 11.13 14.31
CA ARG A 118 -6.20 10.73 15.70
C ARG A 118 -7.16 9.61 16.06
N THR A 119 -6.64 8.54 16.64
CA THR A 119 -7.40 7.46 17.24
C THR A 119 -6.99 7.30 18.72
N LYS A 120 -7.59 6.34 19.43
CA LYS A 120 -7.14 5.99 20.80
C LYS A 120 -5.66 5.61 20.86
N GLY A 121 -5.11 5.04 19.79
CA GLY A 121 -3.68 4.69 19.67
C GLY A 121 -2.78 5.85 19.22
N GLY A 122 -3.27 7.11 19.20
CA GLY A 122 -2.51 8.29 18.79
C GLY A 122 -2.69 8.66 17.33
N LEU A 123 -1.70 9.36 16.77
CA LEU A 123 -1.70 9.79 15.39
C LEU A 123 -1.34 8.64 14.45
N ASN A 124 -2.18 8.41 13.45
CA ASN A 124 -1.95 7.35 12.47
C ASN A 124 -2.64 7.62 11.13
N SER A 125 -2.22 6.87 10.13
CA SER A 125 -2.91 6.71 8.85
C SER A 125 -3.54 5.33 8.80
N LYS A 126 -4.56 5.14 8.00
CA LYS A 126 -5.18 3.85 7.75
C LYS A 126 -4.92 3.42 6.32
N LEU A 127 -4.39 2.22 6.16
CA LEU A 127 -4.18 1.58 4.88
C LEU A 127 -5.28 0.55 4.68
N HIS A 128 -6.12 0.77 3.68
CA HIS A 128 -7.06 -0.23 3.18
C HIS A 128 -6.40 -0.98 2.03
N ALA A 129 -6.52 -2.28 1.99
CA ALA A 129 -5.96 -3.10 0.93
C ALA A 129 -6.98 -4.11 0.41
N VAL A 130 -6.87 -4.42 -0.87
CA VAL A 130 -7.51 -5.57 -1.50
C VAL A 130 -6.42 -6.50 -2.01
N CYS A 131 -6.53 -7.78 -1.69
CA CYS A 131 -5.61 -8.82 -2.12
C CYS A 131 -6.33 -9.85 -2.97
N ASP A 132 -5.58 -10.53 -3.82
CA ASP A 132 -6.07 -11.71 -4.55
C ASP A 132 -6.14 -12.96 -3.66
N GLY A 133 -6.62 -14.08 -4.20
CA GLY A 133 -6.73 -15.36 -3.50
C GLY A 133 -5.40 -15.96 -3.03
N LEU A 134 -4.27 -15.50 -3.56
CA LEU A 134 -2.93 -15.88 -3.13
C LEU A 134 -2.39 -14.99 -2.00
N GLY A 135 -3.10 -13.91 -1.65
CA GLY A 135 -2.66 -12.93 -0.67
C GLY A 135 -1.65 -11.91 -1.23
N ARG A 136 -1.72 -11.62 -2.54
CA ARG A 136 -0.92 -10.55 -3.14
C ARG A 136 -1.75 -9.27 -3.20
N PRO A 137 -1.27 -8.13 -2.72
CA PRO A 137 -2.03 -6.87 -2.76
C PRO A 137 -2.19 -6.40 -4.20
N ILE A 138 -3.44 -6.13 -4.60
CA ILE A 138 -3.80 -5.65 -5.94
C ILE A 138 -4.30 -4.22 -5.92
N MET A 139 -4.84 -3.77 -4.79
CA MET A 139 -5.28 -2.39 -4.60
C MET A 139 -4.93 -1.92 -3.19
N MET A 140 -4.59 -0.65 -3.06
CA MET A 140 -4.29 -0.02 -1.78
C MET A 140 -4.80 1.43 -1.75
N LEU A 141 -5.39 1.83 -0.63
CA LEU A 141 -5.90 3.18 -0.39
C LEU A 141 -5.44 3.67 0.98
N LEU A 142 -4.86 4.87 1.03
CA LEU A 142 -4.45 5.53 2.26
C LEU A 142 -5.48 6.57 2.67
N THR A 143 -5.93 6.50 3.93
CA THR A 143 -6.88 7.45 4.53
C THR A 143 -6.40 7.94 5.89
N GLU A 144 -7.17 8.85 6.50
CA GLU A 144 -6.98 9.23 7.90
C GLU A 144 -7.28 8.05 8.83
N GLY A 145 -6.55 8.00 9.96
CA GLY A 145 -6.63 6.89 10.90
C GLY A 145 -8.03 6.60 11.46
N GLN A 146 -8.87 7.61 11.61
CA GLN A 146 -10.25 7.45 12.11
C GLN A 146 -11.26 7.04 11.01
N MET A 147 -10.83 6.94 9.74
CA MET A 147 -11.71 6.50 8.66
C MET A 147 -12.26 5.10 8.96
N SER A 148 -13.58 4.93 8.85
CA SER A 148 -14.21 3.62 9.06
C SER A 148 -13.90 2.65 7.89
N ASP A 149 -13.92 1.34 8.18
CA ASP A 149 -13.73 0.31 7.16
C ASP A 149 -14.81 0.38 6.08
N HIS A 150 -16.05 0.69 6.46
CA HIS A 150 -17.16 0.89 5.52
C HIS A 150 -16.91 2.02 4.52
N LYS A 151 -16.39 3.17 4.98
CA LYS A 151 -16.04 4.28 4.07
C LYS A 151 -14.87 3.90 3.18
N GLY A 152 -13.88 3.18 3.70
CA GLY A 152 -12.79 2.65 2.90
C GLY A 152 -13.28 1.67 1.83
N ALA A 153 -14.17 0.76 2.18
CA ALA A 153 -14.80 -0.16 1.23
C ALA A 153 -15.60 0.58 0.15
N PHE A 154 -16.37 1.62 0.54
CA PHE A 154 -17.11 2.45 -0.40
C PHE A 154 -16.19 3.09 -1.45
N LEU A 155 -15.05 3.65 -1.02
CA LEU A 155 -14.09 4.28 -1.92
C LEU A 155 -13.41 3.28 -2.88
N LEU A 156 -13.27 2.03 -2.47
CA LEU A 156 -12.64 0.98 -3.28
C LEU A 156 -13.65 0.24 -4.17
N LEU A 157 -14.95 0.28 -3.86
CA LEU A 157 -15.97 -0.54 -4.48
C LEU A 157 -15.99 -0.46 -6.01
N SER A 158 -15.96 0.76 -6.55
CA SER A 158 -16.04 0.97 -8.02
C SER A 158 -14.84 0.42 -8.77
N ALA A 159 -13.70 0.34 -8.09
CA ALA A 159 -12.43 -0.12 -8.67
C ALA A 159 -12.11 -1.59 -8.35
N LEU A 160 -12.97 -2.31 -7.58
CA LEU A 160 -12.76 -3.73 -7.32
C LEU A 160 -12.71 -4.50 -8.65
N PRO A 161 -11.77 -5.44 -8.83
CA PRO A 161 -11.77 -6.32 -9.98
C PRO A 161 -12.98 -7.26 -9.94
N ASN A 162 -13.29 -7.88 -11.08
CA ASN A 162 -14.22 -8.99 -11.12
C ASN A 162 -13.65 -10.14 -10.27
N ALA A 163 -14.52 -10.77 -9.48
CA ALA A 163 -14.17 -11.91 -8.66
C ALA A 163 -15.44 -12.70 -8.34
N LYS A 164 -15.31 -14.01 -8.05
CA LYS A 164 -16.45 -14.82 -7.62
C LYS A 164 -16.82 -14.52 -6.17
N GLU A 165 -15.84 -14.27 -5.32
CA GLU A 165 -16.01 -14.15 -3.87
C GLU A 165 -15.17 -13.00 -3.30
N LEU A 166 -15.74 -12.32 -2.31
CA LEU A 166 -15.01 -11.34 -1.50
C LEU A 166 -15.05 -11.74 -0.02
N LEU A 167 -13.87 -11.88 0.58
CA LEU A 167 -13.70 -12.15 2.00
C LEU A 167 -13.40 -10.86 2.75
N ALA A 168 -14.15 -10.60 3.83
CA ALA A 168 -13.89 -9.49 4.73
C ALA A 168 -14.25 -9.85 6.17
N ASP A 169 -13.75 -9.10 7.14
CA ASP A 169 -14.12 -9.30 8.53
C ASP A 169 -15.54 -8.75 8.83
N LYS A 170 -16.06 -9.04 10.03
CA LYS A 170 -17.35 -8.55 10.50
C LYS A 170 -17.47 -7.02 10.55
N GLY A 171 -16.34 -6.30 10.51
CA GLY A 171 -16.30 -4.84 10.42
C GLY A 171 -16.92 -4.33 9.13
N TYR A 172 -16.87 -5.12 8.06
CA TYR A 172 -17.45 -4.82 6.75
C TYR A 172 -18.91 -5.29 6.61
N ASP A 173 -19.49 -5.92 7.64
CA ASP A 173 -20.87 -6.42 7.59
C ASP A 173 -21.90 -5.28 7.61
N SER A 174 -22.37 -4.90 6.42
CA SER A 174 -23.45 -3.95 6.20
C SER A 174 -24.31 -4.35 5.01
N ASP A 175 -25.60 -4.02 5.04
CA ASP A 175 -26.54 -4.41 3.98
C ASP A 175 -26.16 -3.78 2.64
N TRP A 176 -25.78 -2.48 2.66
CA TRP A 176 -25.39 -1.78 1.45
C TRP A 176 -24.16 -2.43 0.78
N PHE A 177 -23.15 -2.86 1.57
CA PHE A 177 -21.93 -3.44 1.00
C PHE A 177 -22.18 -4.84 0.45
N ARG A 178 -22.99 -5.65 1.17
CA ARG A 178 -23.42 -6.96 0.66
C ARG A 178 -24.23 -6.83 -0.63
N ALA A 179 -25.21 -5.93 -0.66
CA ALA A 179 -26.00 -5.67 -1.86
C ALA A 179 -25.15 -5.20 -3.03
N ALA A 180 -24.24 -4.26 -2.82
CA ALA A 180 -23.34 -3.75 -3.84
C ALA A 180 -22.37 -4.82 -4.38
N LEU A 181 -21.94 -5.77 -3.56
CA LEU A 181 -21.13 -6.91 -4.02
C LEU A 181 -21.96 -7.86 -4.86
N VAL A 182 -23.17 -8.20 -4.43
CA VAL A 182 -24.09 -9.09 -5.17
C VAL A 182 -24.48 -8.48 -6.52
N GLU A 183 -24.74 -7.16 -6.58
CA GLU A 183 -25.02 -6.44 -7.81
C GLU A 183 -23.85 -6.54 -8.82
N ARG A 184 -22.63 -6.64 -8.32
CA ARG A 184 -21.41 -6.87 -9.12
C ARG A 184 -21.12 -8.35 -9.41
N GLY A 185 -22.01 -9.27 -9.03
CA GLY A 185 -21.82 -10.71 -9.19
C GLY A 185 -20.79 -11.33 -8.23
N ILE A 186 -20.44 -10.61 -7.15
CA ILE A 186 -19.46 -11.05 -6.17
C ILE A 186 -20.17 -11.60 -4.93
N THR A 187 -19.94 -12.85 -4.58
CA THR A 187 -20.50 -13.47 -3.36
C THR A 187 -19.76 -12.99 -2.11
N PRO A 188 -20.45 -12.32 -1.15
CA PRO A 188 -19.81 -11.84 0.07
C PRO A 188 -19.60 -12.97 1.08
N CYS A 189 -18.35 -13.30 1.40
CA CYS A 189 -17.95 -14.20 2.48
C CYS A 189 -17.55 -13.35 3.71
N ILE A 190 -18.57 -12.82 4.41
CA ILE A 190 -18.41 -11.89 5.55
C ILE A 190 -19.17 -12.45 6.74
N PRO A 191 -18.54 -12.67 7.90
CA PRO A 191 -19.27 -13.06 9.11
C PRO A 191 -20.29 -11.99 9.51
N PRO A 192 -21.51 -12.35 9.91
CA PRO A 192 -22.47 -11.39 10.42
C PRO A 192 -22.04 -10.84 11.78
N ARG A 193 -22.41 -9.58 12.07
CA ARG A 193 -22.27 -9.02 13.42
C ARG A 193 -23.21 -9.71 14.37
N SER A 194 -22.80 -9.89 15.63
CA SER A 194 -23.59 -10.59 16.66
C SER A 194 -24.94 -9.93 16.96
N ASN A 195 -25.05 -8.62 16.77
CA ASN A 195 -26.28 -7.85 17.01
C ASN A 195 -27.21 -7.75 15.79
N ARG A 196 -26.94 -8.48 14.70
CA ARG A 196 -27.83 -8.53 13.55
C ARG A 196 -29.11 -9.31 13.85
N LYS A 197 -30.24 -8.77 13.41
CA LYS A 197 -31.54 -9.48 13.48
C LYS A 197 -31.55 -10.69 12.54
N VAL A 198 -31.02 -10.54 11.31
CA VAL A 198 -30.91 -11.61 10.33
C VAL A 198 -29.46 -12.03 10.22
N GLN A 199 -29.18 -13.30 10.51
CA GLN A 199 -27.84 -13.86 10.41
C GLN A 199 -27.60 -14.36 8.97
N TYR A 200 -26.51 -13.90 8.34
CA TYR A 200 -26.10 -14.38 7.02
C TYR A 200 -25.22 -15.61 7.14
N HIS A 201 -25.52 -16.62 6.33
CA HIS A 201 -24.63 -17.74 6.15
C HIS A 201 -23.37 -17.32 5.37
N TYR A 202 -22.23 -17.87 5.75
CA TYR A 202 -20.96 -17.70 5.04
C TYR A 202 -20.14 -18.99 5.13
N ASP A 203 -19.29 -19.25 4.15
CA ASP A 203 -18.39 -20.40 4.16
C ASP A 203 -17.26 -20.17 5.16
N LYS A 204 -17.28 -20.94 6.26
CA LYS A 204 -16.25 -20.85 7.32
C LYS A 204 -14.89 -21.37 6.86
N ALA A 205 -14.87 -22.39 5.96
CA ALA A 205 -13.61 -22.95 5.45
C ALA A 205 -12.93 -21.93 4.53
N LEU A 206 -13.73 -21.30 3.64
CA LEU A 206 -13.28 -20.22 2.79
C LEU A 206 -12.80 -19.00 3.61
N TYR A 207 -13.58 -18.60 4.61
CA TYR A 207 -13.26 -17.46 5.46
C TYR A 207 -11.91 -17.58 6.17
N ARG A 208 -11.48 -18.79 6.53
CA ARG A 208 -10.16 -19.03 7.15
C ARG A 208 -9.02 -18.52 6.27
N GLN A 209 -9.18 -18.42 4.96
CA GLN A 209 -8.15 -17.91 4.06
C GLN A 209 -7.90 -16.40 4.22
N ARG A 210 -8.78 -15.68 4.94
CA ARG A 210 -8.62 -14.24 5.18
C ARG A 210 -7.31 -13.88 5.90
N HIS A 211 -6.70 -14.81 6.67
CA HIS A 211 -5.40 -14.57 7.30
C HIS A 211 -4.31 -14.15 6.30
N LYS A 212 -4.48 -14.45 5.01
CA LYS A 212 -3.50 -14.07 3.98
C LYS A 212 -3.36 -12.54 3.85
N ILE A 213 -4.46 -11.78 4.01
CA ILE A 213 -4.37 -10.31 3.96
C ILE A 213 -3.72 -9.75 5.23
N GLU A 214 -3.86 -10.42 6.37
CA GLU A 214 -3.14 -10.05 7.61
C GLU A 214 -1.63 -10.23 7.41
N ASN A 215 -1.21 -11.31 6.73
CA ASN A 215 0.19 -11.54 6.37
C ASN A 215 0.73 -10.44 5.44
N VAL A 216 -0.11 -9.88 4.54
CA VAL A 216 0.29 -8.74 3.70
C VAL A 216 0.66 -7.55 4.58
N PHE A 217 -0.19 -7.22 5.54
CA PHE A 217 0.10 -6.11 6.45
C PHE A 217 1.33 -6.37 7.30
N GLY A 218 1.55 -7.59 7.77
CA GLY A 218 2.78 -7.99 8.45
C GLY A 218 4.01 -7.68 7.60
N ARG A 219 4.08 -8.26 6.41
CA ARG A 219 5.22 -8.08 5.50
C ARG A 219 5.48 -6.63 5.09
N ILE A 220 4.43 -5.84 4.85
CA ILE A 220 4.58 -4.41 4.53
C ILE A 220 5.09 -3.63 5.75
N LYS A 221 4.66 -3.99 6.96
CA LYS A 221 5.10 -3.36 8.22
C LYS A 221 6.52 -3.78 8.64
N ASP A 222 7.09 -4.85 8.10
CA ASP A 222 8.51 -5.16 8.27
C ASP A 222 9.41 -4.06 7.67
N TRP A 223 8.86 -3.24 6.78
CA TRP A 223 9.51 -2.06 6.25
C TRP A 223 9.38 -0.91 7.24
N ARG A 224 10.46 -0.58 7.94
CA ARG A 224 10.46 0.32 9.09
C ARG A 224 9.86 1.71 8.81
N ARG A 225 10.09 2.27 7.60
CA ARG A 225 9.47 3.57 7.23
C ARG A 225 8.00 3.46 6.88
N VAL A 226 7.48 2.26 6.66
CA VAL A 226 6.04 2.00 6.51
C VAL A 226 5.40 1.78 7.88
N ALA A 227 6.01 0.96 8.74
CA ALA A 227 5.53 0.70 10.09
C ALA A 227 5.39 1.99 10.92
N THR A 228 6.36 2.90 10.77
CA THR A 228 6.33 4.24 11.37
C THR A 228 6.51 5.28 10.28
N ARG A 229 5.44 6.03 10.02
CA ARG A 229 5.41 7.07 9.01
C ARG A 229 6.14 8.33 9.47
N TYR A 230 7.18 8.73 8.73
CA TYR A 230 7.87 10.02 8.89
C TYR A 230 7.50 11.03 7.80
N ASP A 231 6.96 10.54 6.69
CA ASP A 231 6.65 11.36 5.52
C ASP A 231 5.39 12.20 5.76
N ARG A 232 5.51 13.51 5.54
CA ARG A 232 4.43 14.47 5.81
C ARG A 232 3.30 14.36 4.79
N CYS A 233 3.64 14.22 3.51
CA CYS A 233 2.66 14.17 2.43
C CYS A 233 2.12 12.76 2.22
N ALA A 234 0.81 12.62 1.99
CA ALA A 234 0.16 11.34 1.75
C ALA A 234 0.73 10.63 0.51
N HIS A 235 0.94 11.35 -0.60
CA HIS A 235 1.48 10.76 -1.83
C HIS A 235 2.90 10.20 -1.66
N THR A 236 3.75 10.85 -0.86
CA THR A 236 5.11 10.37 -0.57
C THR A 236 5.05 9.10 0.27
N PHE A 237 4.19 9.09 1.29
CA PHE A 237 4.02 7.91 2.13
C PHE A 237 3.37 6.74 1.36
N MET A 238 2.37 7.03 0.53
CA MET A 238 1.77 6.01 -0.35
C MET A 238 2.82 5.42 -1.30
N SER A 239 3.73 6.23 -1.83
CA SER A 239 4.85 5.73 -2.64
C SER A 239 5.76 4.77 -1.88
N ALA A 240 6.06 5.04 -0.60
CA ALA A 240 6.83 4.12 0.23
C ALA A 240 6.09 2.78 0.45
N ILE A 241 4.78 2.82 0.66
CA ILE A 241 3.92 1.62 0.77
C ILE A 241 3.92 0.86 -0.56
N SER A 242 3.75 1.54 -1.69
CA SER A 242 3.75 0.93 -3.03
C SER A 242 5.09 0.27 -3.35
N ILE A 243 6.21 0.89 -2.98
CA ILE A 243 7.55 0.28 -3.12
C ILE A 243 7.63 -1.00 -2.28
N ALA A 244 7.22 -0.96 -1.01
CA ALA A 244 7.24 -2.13 -0.15
C ALA A 244 6.38 -3.28 -0.71
N ALA A 245 5.15 -2.99 -1.12
CA ALA A 245 4.25 -3.97 -1.72
C ALA A 245 4.80 -4.55 -3.03
N THR A 246 5.36 -3.70 -3.89
CA THR A 246 5.99 -4.11 -5.15
C THR A 246 7.16 -5.06 -4.91
N CYS A 247 8.05 -4.72 -4.00
CA CYS A 247 9.22 -5.56 -3.70
C CYS A 247 8.84 -6.88 -3.01
N CYS A 248 7.80 -6.89 -2.17
CA CYS A 248 7.39 -8.10 -1.46
C CYS A 248 6.61 -9.10 -2.31
N TYR A 249 5.91 -8.64 -3.35
CA TYR A 249 4.92 -9.46 -4.05
C TYR A 249 5.03 -9.47 -5.58
N TRP A 250 5.67 -8.47 -6.17
CA TRP A 250 5.62 -8.27 -7.62
C TRP A 250 6.99 -8.22 -8.30
N LEU A 251 8.09 -8.08 -7.56
CA LEU A 251 9.48 -8.17 -8.03
C LEU A 251 10.20 -9.40 -7.48
#